data_d66cbb0f9b8a6e6b6179ed6ea2e955f2
#
_entry.id   d66cbb0f9b8a6e6b6179ed6ea2e955f2
#
_cell.length_a   1.000
_cell.length_b   1.000
_cell.length_c   1.000
_cell.angle_alpha   90.00
_cell.angle_beta   90.00
_cell.angle_gamma   90.00
#
_symmetry.space_group_name_H-M   'P 1'
#
loop_
_entity.id
_entity.type
_entity.pdbx_description
1 polymer ?
#
loop_
_entity_poly.entity_id
_entity_poly.type
_entity_poly.pdbx_seq_one_letter_code
_entity_poly.pdbx_strand_id
1 'polypeptide(L)'
;MSSDRQPPLSLVRHLVVVNLARPLPELIDQALSCLNQALDARAAFYARIDGHSFEIMASDVQSGAPIEPGLRMALEDTFAAVDEEMEGGVLNIRDASKRQPFKSLAMRQRLGITSYLGTSFPAQGEVTGTVGVIGKGPRIFTETDQDLLLIVAGLLAPRLHSESRSTNGQARTPVAVVRLASEEVKEPLAILRGYADMLANDEIPADQMQMVARRLALQSETLMRVADQVLLLSRLPLELAFTVRISLGAVVESAAQRIRDRMSRAGMELRLQLDTEVDVWGDATLLEAALDEMLHNVFKHARSATVVQLRLRQTSGNRYQLIVKDDGPGMSADRLEDLFGPLVVDQPARGQGLGLYLLRRVAEAHGGRAWANSLEGKGTTFYLELPAASPDGDSARASTATGATA
;
A
#
# COMPACT_ATOMS: atom_id res chain seq x y z
N MET A 1 17.03 -26.45 -14.39
CA MET A 1 16.24 -26.82 -13.22
C MET A 1 16.28 -25.60 -12.30
N SER A 2 15.33 -24.73 -12.43
CA SER A 2 15.18 -23.51 -11.61
C SER A 2 14.38 -23.90 -10.37
N SER A 3 15.02 -23.98 -9.22
CA SER A 3 14.30 -24.21 -7.96
C SER A 3 13.58 -22.90 -7.62
N ASP A 4 12.26 -22.91 -7.71
CA ASP A 4 11.37 -21.92 -7.10
C ASP A 4 11.63 -21.94 -5.58
N ARG A 5 12.54 -21.09 -5.12
CA ARG A 5 12.72 -20.84 -3.70
C ARG A 5 11.72 -19.75 -3.32
N GLN A 6 10.58 -20.12 -2.80
CA GLN A 6 9.72 -19.21 -2.07
C GLN A 6 10.54 -18.60 -0.90
N PRO A 7 10.53 -17.27 -0.74
CA PRO A 7 11.18 -16.66 0.42
C PRO A 7 10.54 -17.24 1.69
N PRO A 8 11.33 -17.57 2.71
CA PRO A 8 10.78 -18.13 3.94
C PRO A 8 9.84 -17.11 4.59
N LEU A 9 8.55 -17.42 4.62
CA LEU A 9 7.48 -16.63 5.26
C LEU A 9 7.81 -16.20 6.69
N SER A 10 8.71 -16.96 7.36
CA SER A 10 9.26 -16.62 8.67
C SER A 10 10.03 -15.28 8.69
N LEU A 11 10.66 -14.90 7.57
CA LEU A 11 11.43 -13.66 7.46
C LEU A 11 10.52 -12.42 7.31
N VAL A 12 9.46 -12.52 6.50
CA VAL A 12 8.45 -11.46 6.37
C VAL A 12 7.74 -11.24 7.72
N ARG A 13 7.44 -12.33 8.44
CA ARG A 13 6.88 -12.27 9.79
C ARG A 13 7.80 -11.53 10.77
N HIS A 14 9.11 -11.78 10.71
CA HIS A 14 10.08 -11.12 11.59
C HIS A 14 10.13 -9.61 11.34
N LEU A 15 10.08 -9.20 10.09
CA LEU A 15 10.03 -7.79 9.69
C LEU A 15 8.76 -7.07 10.16
N VAL A 16 7.60 -7.70 9.95
CA VAL A 16 6.30 -7.05 10.18
C VAL A 16 5.91 -7.06 11.65
N VAL A 17 6.23 -8.14 12.39
CA VAL A 17 5.69 -8.34 13.75
C VAL A 17 6.60 -7.79 14.86
N VAL A 18 7.93 -7.79 14.65
CA VAL A 18 8.88 -7.48 15.72
C VAL A 18 9.35 -6.03 15.71
N ASN A 19 9.19 -5.29 14.63
CA ASN A 19 9.98 -4.08 14.38
C ASN A 19 9.29 -2.72 14.51
N LEU A 20 8.01 -2.67 14.84
CA LEU A 20 7.24 -1.42 14.79
C LEU A 20 7.50 -0.45 15.95
N ALA A 21 8.04 -0.94 17.06
CA ALA A 21 8.40 -0.14 18.22
C ALA A 21 9.89 0.22 18.27
N ARG A 22 10.71 -0.23 17.30
CA ARG A 22 12.16 -0.02 17.30
C ARG A 22 12.57 1.34 16.76
N PRO A 23 13.74 1.87 17.17
CA PRO A 23 14.35 3.04 16.53
C PRO A 23 14.54 2.81 15.03
N LEU A 24 14.40 3.88 14.23
CA LEU A 24 14.48 3.79 12.78
C LEU A 24 15.77 3.15 12.25
N PRO A 25 16.97 3.43 12.79
CA PRO A 25 18.20 2.76 12.35
C PRO A 25 18.13 1.23 12.47
N GLU A 26 17.67 0.71 13.61
CA GLU A 26 17.53 -0.73 13.83
C GLU A 26 16.49 -1.37 12.88
N LEU A 27 15.42 -0.63 12.57
CA LEU A 27 14.40 -1.07 11.63
C LEU A 27 14.97 -1.19 10.20
N ILE A 28 15.77 -0.19 9.78
CA ILE A 28 16.43 -0.19 8.47
C ILE A 28 17.38 -1.39 8.38
N ASP A 29 18.25 -1.58 9.37
CA ASP A 29 19.23 -2.66 9.37
C ASP A 29 18.56 -4.04 9.27
N GLN A 30 17.48 -4.25 10.02
CA GLN A 30 16.72 -5.50 9.97
C GLN A 30 15.97 -5.69 8.64
N ALA A 31 15.41 -4.63 8.09
CA ALA A 31 14.73 -4.66 6.81
C ALA A 31 15.69 -5.02 5.67
N LEU A 32 16.88 -4.43 5.67
CA LEU A 32 17.92 -4.73 4.70
C LEU A 32 18.47 -6.15 4.85
N SER A 33 18.67 -6.61 6.09
CA SER A 33 19.10 -7.98 6.36
C SER A 33 18.07 -9.01 5.90
N CYS A 34 16.79 -8.72 6.12
CA CYS A 34 15.71 -9.57 5.64
C CYS A 34 15.66 -9.64 4.10
N LEU A 35 15.71 -8.51 3.40
CA LEU A 35 15.78 -8.47 1.94
C LEU A 35 16.97 -9.27 1.42
N ASN A 36 18.14 -9.06 2.01
CA ASN A 36 19.37 -9.69 1.57
C ASN A 36 19.31 -11.22 1.74
N GLN A 37 18.77 -11.71 2.85
CA GLN A 37 18.60 -13.14 3.13
C GLN A 37 17.50 -13.77 2.26
N ALA A 38 16.32 -13.15 2.20
CA ALA A 38 15.19 -13.68 1.45
C ALA A 38 15.45 -13.76 -0.04
N LEU A 39 16.14 -12.75 -0.59
CA LEU A 39 16.47 -12.69 -2.01
C LEU A 39 17.79 -13.40 -2.36
N ASP A 40 18.48 -14.03 -1.40
CA ASP A 40 19.82 -14.60 -1.58
C ASP A 40 20.73 -13.63 -2.37
N ALA A 41 20.74 -12.37 -1.93
CA ALA A 41 21.41 -11.30 -2.60
C ALA A 41 22.87 -11.15 -2.13
N ARG A 42 23.66 -10.34 -2.84
CA ARG A 42 25.02 -9.97 -2.43
C ARG A 42 25.00 -8.84 -1.41
N ALA A 43 24.08 -7.89 -1.61
CA ALA A 43 23.87 -6.77 -0.72
C ALA A 43 22.47 -6.18 -0.88
N ALA A 44 21.94 -5.60 0.20
CA ALA A 44 20.82 -4.69 0.19
C ALA A 44 21.25 -3.37 0.84
N PHE A 45 20.70 -2.24 0.38
CA PHE A 45 21.03 -0.94 0.90
C PHE A 45 19.84 0.01 0.87
N TYR A 46 19.87 0.99 1.77
CA TYR A 46 19.03 2.19 1.72
C TYR A 46 19.92 3.40 1.44
N ALA A 47 19.51 4.24 0.49
CA ALA A 47 20.17 5.49 0.19
C ALA A 47 19.19 6.66 0.22
N ARG A 48 19.67 7.81 0.72
CA ARG A 48 18.97 9.08 0.69
C ARG A 48 19.36 9.85 -0.57
N ILE A 49 18.37 10.52 -1.15
CA ILE A 49 18.54 11.42 -2.28
C ILE A 49 18.21 12.84 -1.81
N ASP A 50 19.13 13.77 -2.02
CA ASP A 50 19.00 15.17 -1.66
C ASP A 50 19.45 16.02 -2.86
N GLY A 51 18.47 16.50 -3.63
CA GLY A 51 18.71 17.15 -4.91
C GLY A 51 19.47 16.24 -5.87
N HIS A 52 20.69 16.62 -6.24
CA HIS A 52 21.54 15.83 -7.13
C HIS A 52 22.50 14.86 -6.41
N SER A 53 22.40 14.74 -5.10
CA SER A 53 23.28 13.89 -4.28
C SER A 53 22.59 12.61 -3.86
N PHE A 54 23.28 11.49 -4.05
CA PHE A 54 22.89 10.16 -3.58
C PHE A 54 23.87 9.72 -2.49
N GLU A 55 23.38 9.35 -1.31
CA GLU A 55 24.17 8.90 -0.17
C GLU A 55 23.65 7.61 0.40
N ILE A 56 24.49 6.58 0.50
CA ILE A 56 24.13 5.31 1.18
C ILE A 56 24.08 5.56 2.68
N MET A 57 22.92 5.37 3.27
CA MET A 57 22.67 5.57 4.70
C MET A 57 22.82 4.30 5.52
N ALA A 58 22.48 3.15 4.93
CA ALA A 58 22.59 1.84 5.56
C ALA A 58 22.78 0.75 4.51
N SER A 59 23.44 -0.34 4.87
CA SER A 59 23.64 -1.49 4.00
C SER A 59 23.81 -2.79 4.77
N ASP A 60 23.28 -3.89 4.24
CA ASP A 60 23.58 -5.25 4.67
C ASP A 60 24.31 -5.98 3.53
N VAL A 61 25.54 -6.45 3.80
CA VAL A 61 26.46 -7.00 2.79
C VAL A 61 26.86 -8.41 3.20
N GLN A 62 26.53 -9.41 2.36
CA GLN A 62 26.92 -10.81 2.61
C GLN A 62 28.37 -11.14 2.23
N SER A 63 28.93 -10.50 1.20
CA SER A 63 30.32 -10.72 0.80
C SER A 63 30.86 -9.65 -0.13
N GLY A 64 31.99 -9.02 0.23
CA GLY A 64 32.93 -8.34 -0.67
C GLY A 64 32.39 -7.19 -1.55
N ALA A 65 31.19 -6.66 -1.29
CA ALA A 65 30.73 -5.49 -2.00
C ALA A 65 31.19 -4.23 -1.26
N PRO A 66 31.80 -3.23 -1.93
CA PRO A 66 32.25 -1.99 -1.33
C PRO A 66 31.07 -1.03 -1.14
N ILE A 67 30.05 -1.46 -0.40
CA ILE A 67 28.81 -0.71 -0.14
C ILE A 67 28.80 -0.37 1.35
N GLU A 68 29.33 0.79 1.68
CA GLU A 68 29.44 1.25 3.04
C GLU A 68 28.54 2.47 3.27
N PRO A 69 27.90 2.61 4.46
CA PRO A 69 27.24 3.82 4.84
C PRO A 69 28.16 5.04 4.72
N GLY A 70 27.62 6.16 4.22
CA GLY A 70 28.38 7.38 3.94
C GLY A 70 28.98 7.44 2.52
N LEU A 71 28.83 6.41 1.68
CA LEU A 71 29.24 6.47 0.28
C LEU A 71 28.36 7.44 -0.50
N ARG A 72 28.98 8.47 -1.11
CA ARG A 72 28.28 9.51 -1.89
C ARG A 72 28.61 9.41 -3.37
N MET A 73 27.61 9.74 -4.19
CA MET A 73 27.71 9.81 -5.66
C MET A 73 26.77 10.91 -6.19
N ALA A 74 26.99 11.36 -7.43
CA ALA A 74 25.98 12.15 -8.13
C ALA A 74 24.78 11.26 -8.45
N LEU A 75 23.56 11.79 -8.35
CA LEU A 75 22.32 11.03 -8.60
C LEU A 75 22.32 10.45 -10.03
N GLU A 76 22.75 11.24 -11.02
CA GLU A 76 22.86 10.84 -12.43
C GLU A 76 23.76 9.63 -12.69
N ASP A 77 24.68 9.33 -11.78
CA ASP A 77 25.59 8.18 -11.82
C ASP A 77 25.00 6.90 -11.21
N THR A 78 23.75 6.94 -10.73
CA THR A 78 23.12 5.86 -9.99
C THR A 78 21.94 5.25 -10.73
N PHE A 79 21.51 4.06 -10.30
CA PHE A 79 20.29 3.41 -10.82
C PHE A 79 19.02 4.18 -10.48
N ALA A 80 19.02 5.00 -9.44
CA ALA A 80 17.87 5.80 -9.02
C ALA A 80 17.55 6.98 -9.96
N ALA A 81 18.47 7.32 -10.88
CA ALA A 81 18.22 8.36 -11.89
C ALA A 81 17.51 7.84 -13.16
N VAL A 82 17.26 6.54 -13.26
CA VAL A 82 16.71 5.92 -14.49
C VAL A 82 15.24 5.60 -14.29
N ASP A 83 14.41 6.62 -14.12
CA ASP A 83 12.96 6.48 -13.86
C ASP A 83 12.18 5.92 -15.06
N GLU A 84 12.61 6.18 -16.30
CA GLU A 84 11.93 5.76 -17.54
C GLU A 84 11.86 4.23 -17.71
N GLU A 85 12.66 3.48 -16.96
CA GLU A 85 12.74 2.02 -17.02
C GLU A 85 12.01 1.32 -15.85
N MET A 86 11.33 2.07 -14.99
CA MET A 86 10.60 1.51 -13.85
C MET A 86 9.23 0.98 -14.27
N GLU A 87 9.04 -0.33 -14.18
CA GLU A 87 7.73 -0.97 -14.35
C GLU A 87 7.09 -1.19 -12.97
N GLY A 88 5.87 -0.69 -12.77
CA GLY A 88 5.16 -0.85 -11.49
C GLY A 88 5.86 -0.21 -10.28
N GLY A 89 6.73 0.81 -10.50
CA GLY A 89 7.49 1.47 -9.43
C GLY A 89 8.77 0.70 -9.01
N VAL A 90 9.17 -0.32 -9.77
CA VAL A 90 10.34 -1.14 -9.49
C VAL A 90 11.27 -1.18 -10.70
N LEU A 91 12.55 -1.00 -10.47
CA LEU A 91 13.60 -1.19 -11.46
C LEU A 91 14.21 -2.60 -11.28
N ASN A 92 14.01 -3.50 -12.27
CA ASN A 92 14.47 -4.87 -12.24
C ASN A 92 15.44 -5.15 -13.41
N ILE A 93 16.74 -5.25 -13.12
CA ILE A 93 17.80 -5.36 -14.13
C ILE A 93 18.50 -6.70 -14.00
N ARG A 94 18.39 -7.52 -15.05
CA ARG A 94 19.03 -8.85 -15.11
C ARG A 94 20.55 -8.79 -15.19
N ASP A 95 21.08 -7.94 -16.07
CA ASP A 95 22.52 -7.81 -16.32
C ASP A 95 22.84 -6.37 -16.76
N ALA A 96 23.22 -5.56 -15.78
CA ALA A 96 23.59 -4.17 -15.99
C ALA A 96 24.87 -4.00 -16.83
N SER A 97 25.68 -5.06 -17.02
CA SER A 97 26.89 -5.00 -17.81
C SER A 97 26.65 -5.00 -19.33
N LYS A 98 25.44 -5.42 -19.74
CA LYS A 98 25.09 -5.63 -21.16
C LYS A 98 24.13 -4.59 -21.71
N ARG A 99 23.46 -3.79 -20.86
CA ARG A 99 22.39 -2.89 -21.26
C ARG A 99 22.73 -1.42 -20.98
N GLN A 100 22.55 -0.53 -21.95
CA GLN A 100 22.56 0.90 -21.73
C GLN A 100 21.20 1.35 -21.18
N PRO A 101 21.15 2.41 -20.32
CA PRO A 101 22.27 3.24 -19.82
C PRO A 101 23.07 2.59 -18.68
N PHE A 102 22.63 1.49 -18.10
CA PHE A 102 23.17 0.89 -16.88
C PHE A 102 24.65 0.53 -16.96
N LYS A 103 25.12 0.13 -18.16
CA LYS A 103 26.51 -0.26 -18.38
C LYS A 103 27.49 0.88 -18.07
N SER A 104 27.12 2.12 -18.33
CA SER A 104 27.96 3.31 -18.15
C SER A 104 27.88 3.94 -16.77
N LEU A 105 26.88 3.61 -15.94
CA LEU A 105 26.71 4.21 -14.61
C LEU A 105 27.93 3.98 -13.72
N ALA A 106 28.42 5.06 -13.09
CA ALA A 106 29.55 4.99 -12.17
C ALA A 106 29.27 4.09 -10.96
N MET A 107 28.03 4.10 -10.44
CA MET A 107 27.59 3.20 -9.38
C MET A 107 27.80 1.73 -9.75
N ARG A 108 27.40 1.33 -10.97
CA ARG A 108 27.60 -0.03 -11.46
C ARG A 108 29.06 -0.42 -11.48
N GLN A 109 29.92 0.45 -12.04
CA GLN A 109 31.35 0.18 -12.19
C GLN A 109 32.04 0.12 -10.83
N ARG A 110 31.77 1.09 -9.95
CA ARG A 110 32.40 1.22 -8.63
C ARG A 110 32.00 0.09 -7.68
N LEU A 111 30.72 -0.33 -7.71
CA LEU A 111 30.18 -1.35 -6.81
C LEU A 111 30.15 -2.75 -7.43
N GLY A 112 30.55 -2.88 -8.70
CA GLY A 112 30.57 -4.16 -9.42
C GLY A 112 29.18 -4.79 -9.56
N ILE A 113 28.16 -3.98 -9.85
CA ILE A 113 26.76 -4.44 -9.92
C ILE A 113 26.54 -5.20 -11.23
N THR A 114 26.01 -6.41 -11.11
CA THR A 114 25.61 -7.24 -12.25
C THR A 114 24.10 -7.25 -12.42
N SER A 115 23.34 -7.66 -11.40
CA SER A 115 21.88 -7.57 -11.39
C SER A 115 21.42 -6.66 -10.27
N TYR A 116 20.31 -5.96 -10.50
CA TYR A 116 19.79 -4.94 -9.59
C TYR A 116 18.27 -5.01 -9.50
N LEU A 117 17.76 -4.88 -8.29
CA LEU A 117 16.34 -4.66 -7.99
C LEU A 117 16.22 -3.46 -7.07
N GLY A 118 15.44 -2.46 -7.43
CA GLY A 118 15.31 -1.27 -6.59
C GLY A 118 13.98 -0.56 -6.77
N THR A 119 13.61 0.22 -5.75
CA THR A 119 12.44 1.10 -5.77
C THR A 119 12.79 2.42 -5.11
N SER A 120 12.19 3.50 -5.60
CA SER A 120 12.41 4.86 -5.09
C SER A 120 11.23 5.31 -4.23
N PHE A 121 11.51 6.19 -3.27
CA PHE A 121 10.51 6.81 -2.43
C PHE A 121 10.25 8.24 -2.92
N PRO A 122 9.13 8.50 -3.61
CA PRO A 122 8.74 9.86 -3.96
C PRO A 122 8.14 10.58 -2.74
N ALA A 123 8.54 11.85 -2.54
CA ALA A 123 7.86 12.76 -1.62
C ALA A 123 7.65 14.10 -2.33
N GLN A 124 6.42 14.59 -2.38
CA GLN A 124 6.04 15.86 -3.02
C GLN A 124 6.53 16.03 -4.48
N GLY A 125 6.60 14.90 -5.23
CA GLY A 125 7.08 14.92 -6.61
C GLY A 125 8.59 14.80 -6.79
N GLU A 126 9.37 14.78 -5.71
CA GLU A 126 10.80 14.54 -5.73
C GLU A 126 11.12 13.17 -5.11
N VAL A 127 12.12 12.47 -5.65
CA VAL A 127 12.63 11.23 -5.09
C VAL A 127 13.55 11.56 -3.91
N THR A 128 13.18 11.10 -2.71
CA THR A 128 13.92 11.39 -1.46
C THR A 128 14.77 10.24 -0.96
N GLY A 129 14.63 9.06 -1.55
CA GLY A 129 15.41 7.90 -1.19
C GLY A 129 15.11 6.69 -2.06
N THR A 130 15.94 5.66 -1.93
CA THR A 130 15.78 4.39 -2.64
C THR A 130 16.23 3.22 -1.78
N VAL A 131 15.54 2.09 -1.92
CA VAL A 131 16.03 0.78 -1.44
C VAL A 131 16.45 -0.03 -2.64
N GLY A 132 17.67 -0.55 -2.61
CA GLY A 132 18.25 -1.35 -3.67
C GLY A 132 18.77 -2.69 -3.17
N VAL A 133 18.65 -3.70 -4.01
CA VAL A 133 19.18 -5.05 -3.81
C VAL A 133 20.12 -5.41 -4.97
N ILE A 134 21.29 -5.92 -4.66
CA ILE A 134 22.32 -6.31 -5.62
C ILE A 134 22.46 -7.82 -5.63
N GLY A 135 22.23 -8.44 -6.76
CA GLY A 135 22.37 -9.89 -6.90
C GLY A 135 23.82 -10.36 -6.97
N LYS A 136 24.03 -11.66 -6.69
CA LYS A 136 25.36 -12.32 -6.72
C LYS A 136 25.91 -12.51 -8.14
N GLY A 137 25.03 -12.41 -9.15
CA GLY A 137 25.37 -12.57 -10.56
C GLY A 137 24.19 -12.15 -11.45
N PRO A 138 24.26 -12.39 -12.77
CA PRO A 138 23.14 -12.09 -13.66
C PRO A 138 21.91 -12.91 -13.26
N ARG A 139 20.81 -12.25 -12.87
CA ARG A 139 19.52 -12.88 -12.57
C ARG A 139 18.36 -11.91 -12.83
N ILE A 140 17.19 -12.46 -13.16
CA ILE A 140 15.93 -11.73 -13.09
C ILE A 140 15.33 -12.01 -11.71
N PHE A 141 14.95 -10.95 -11.02
CA PHE A 141 14.17 -11.08 -9.79
C PHE A 141 12.72 -11.38 -10.17
N THR A 142 12.11 -12.33 -9.49
CA THR A 142 10.71 -12.75 -9.72
C THR A 142 9.72 -11.68 -9.26
N GLU A 143 8.44 -11.80 -9.63
CA GLU A 143 7.37 -10.93 -9.11
C GLU A 143 7.33 -10.99 -7.58
N THR A 144 7.46 -12.17 -6.97
CA THR A 144 7.52 -12.33 -5.51
C THR A 144 8.71 -11.58 -4.89
N ASP A 145 9.87 -11.54 -5.57
CA ASP A 145 11.03 -10.77 -5.11
C ASP A 145 10.73 -9.26 -5.15
N GLN A 146 10.04 -8.80 -6.20
CA GLN A 146 9.61 -7.41 -6.37
C GLN A 146 8.57 -7.01 -5.31
N ASP A 147 7.57 -7.86 -5.04
CA ASP A 147 6.57 -7.64 -4.00
C ASP A 147 7.22 -7.51 -2.62
N LEU A 148 8.19 -8.36 -2.31
CA LEU A 148 8.93 -8.28 -1.05
C LEU A 148 9.68 -6.96 -0.91
N LEU A 149 10.35 -6.48 -1.97
CA LEU A 149 11.00 -5.18 -1.99
C LEU A 149 9.99 -4.06 -1.73
N LEU A 150 8.84 -4.08 -2.41
CA LEU A 150 7.80 -3.07 -2.27
C LEU A 150 7.18 -3.06 -0.87
N ILE A 151 6.96 -4.22 -0.26
CA ILE A 151 6.49 -4.32 1.14
C ILE A 151 7.51 -3.67 2.09
N VAL A 152 8.78 -3.99 1.96
CA VAL A 152 9.84 -3.41 2.79
C VAL A 152 9.95 -1.90 2.57
N ALA A 153 9.92 -1.45 1.33
CA ALA A 153 9.93 -0.05 0.98
C ALA A 153 8.72 0.71 1.57
N GLY A 154 7.52 0.13 1.45
CA GLY A 154 6.30 0.67 2.04
C GLY A 154 6.33 0.77 3.57
N LEU A 155 7.06 -0.12 4.25
CA LEU A 155 7.28 -0.06 5.70
C LEU A 155 8.29 1.03 6.10
N LEU A 156 9.33 1.24 5.30
CA LEU A 156 10.39 2.20 5.60
C LEU A 156 10.03 3.64 5.20
N ALA A 157 9.42 3.84 4.04
CA ALA A 157 9.16 5.16 3.46
C ALA A 157 8.46 6.14 4.42
N PRO A 158 7.36 5.78 5.11
CA PRO A 158 6.68 6.69 6.04
C PRO A 158 7.57 7.12 7.23
N ARG A 159 8.40 6.22 7.74
CA ARG A 159 9.30 6.48 8.86
C ARG A 159 10.47 7.38 8.45
N LEU A 160 11.02 7.16 7.27
CA LEU A 160 12.10 7.97 6.69
C LEU A 160 11.65 9.40 6.43
N HIS A 161 10.44 9.60 5.91
CA HIS A 161 9.85 10.93 5.71
C HIS A 161 9.57 11.67 7.02
N SER A 162 9.23 10.96 8.11
CA SER A 162 8.97 11.58 9.41
C SER A 162 10.22 12.17 10.06
N GLU A 163 11.39 11.55 9.89
CA GLU A 163 12.65 12.08 10.43
C GLU A 163 13.17 13.31 9.67
N SER A 164 12.97 13.37 8.36
CA SER A 164 13.33 14.53 7.54
C SER A 164 12.53 15.78 7.91
N ARG A 165 11.39 15.63 8.58
CA ARG A 165 10.47 16.72 8.98
C ARG A 165 10.47 17.04 10.48
N SER A 166 11.30 16.42 11.29
CA SER A 166 11.37 16.68 12.75
C SER A 166 11.78 18.10 13.11
N THR A 167 12.07 18.97 12.15
CA THR A 167 12.27 20.41 12.34
C THR A 167 10.98 21.23 12.26
N ASN A 168 9.82 20.68 11.83
CA ASN A 168 8.53 21.38 11.78
C ASN A 168 7.37 20.43 12.08
N GLY A 169 7.07 20.24 13.30
CA GLY A 169 5.81 20.05 14.05
C GLY A 169 4.62 19.25 13.52
N GLN A 170 4.66 18.49 12.39
CA GLN A 170 3.49 17.72 11.92
C GLN A 170 3.86 16.43 11.16
N ALA A 171 4.19 15.34 11.89
CA ALA A 171 4.34 14.01 11.28
C ALA A 171 3.84 12.91 12.25
N ARG A 172 2.56 12.53 12.13
CA ARG A 172 1.93 11.56 13.05
C ARG A 172 1.22 10.37 12.40
N THR A 173 1.31 10.18 11.07
CA THR A 173 0.53 9.13 10.38
C THR A 173 1.22 7.75 10.25
N PRO A 174 2.54 7.60 10.18
CA PRO A 174 3.19 6.33 9.85
C PRO A 174 3.00 5.20 10.87
N VAL A 175 2.99 5.52 12.17
CA VAL A 175 2.93 4.50 13.24
C VAL A 175 1.59 3.76 13.25
N ALA A 176 0.49 4.46 12.97
CA ALA A 176 -0.85 3.87 12.94
C ALA A 176 -1.00 2.85 11.80
N VAL A 177 -0.52 3.18 10.58
CA VAL A 177 -0.58 2.28 9.40
C VAL A 177 0.16 0.99 9.67
N VAL A 178 1.36 1.11 10.18
CA VAL A 178 2.22 -0.05 10.44
C VAL A 178 1.65 -0.93 11.55
N ARG A 179 1.08 -0.35 12.59
CA ARG A 179 0.41 -1.08 13.66
C ARG A 179 -0.81 -1.82 13.13
N LEU A 180 -1.69 -1.15 12.38
CA LEU A 180 -2.88 -1.75 11.78
C LEU A 180 -2.51 -2.89 10.82
N ALA A 181 -1.55 -2.68 9.93
CA ALA A 181 -1.05 -3.71 9.03
C ALA A 181 -0.54 -4.94 9.80
N SER A 182 0.22 -4.72 10.89
CA SER A 182 0.74 -5.81 11.71
C SER A 182 -0.36 -6.61 12.39
N GLU A 183 -1.40 -5.96 12.86
CA GLU A 183 -2.54 -6.65 13.48
C GLU A 183 -3.29 -7.48 12.46
N GLU A 184 -3.53 -6.95 11.25
CA GLU A 184 -4.24 -7.67 10.19
C GLU A 184 -3.43 -8.79 9.52
N VAL A 185 -2.11 -8.75 9.57
CA VAL A 185 -1.23 -9.79 9.02
C VAL A 185 -1.06 -10.97 9.98
N LYS A 186 -1.13 -10.76 11.29
CA LYS A 186 -0.88 -11.83 12.30
C LYS A 186 -1.83 -13.02 12.18
N GLU A 187 -3.12 -12.76 12.06
CA GLU A 187 -4.14 -13.82 12.02
C GLU A 187 -4.00 -14.70 10.77
N PRO A 188 -3.98 -14.14 9.51
CA PRO A 188 -3.82 -14.97 8.33
C PRO A 188 -2.50 -15.73 8.31
N LEU A 189 -1.39 -15.15 8.79
CA LEU A 189 -0.12 -15.86 8.90
C LEU A 189 -0.18 -17.04 9.90
N ALA A 190 -0.85 -16.86 11.03
CA ALA A 190 -1.01 -17.94 12.01
C ALA A 190 -1.81 -19.10 11.42
N ILE A 191 -2.87 -18.81 10.68
CA ILE A 191 -3.71 -19.82 9.99
C ILE A 191 -2.89 -20.54 8.90
N LEU A 192 -2.17 -19.77 8.05
CA LEU A 192 -1.31 -20.35 7.00
C LEU A 192 -0.28 -21.30 7.60
N ARG A 193 0.37 -20.87 8.69
CA ARG A 193 1.36 -21.69 9.37
C ARG A 193 0.74 -22.96 9.95
N GLY A 194 -0.42 -22.85 10.64
CA GLY A 194 -1.08 -24.00 11.22
C GLY A 194 -1.40 -25.07 10.17
N TYR A 195 -1.95 -24.66 9.01
CA TYR A 195 -2.21 -25.61 7.93
C TYR A 195 -0.92 -26.14 7.27
N ALA A 196 0.12 -25.32 7.14
CA ALA A 196 1.40 -25.77 6.61
C ALA A 196 2.07 -26.80 7.53
N ASP A 197 2.03 -26.59 8.85
CA ASP A 197 2.54 -27.54 9.85
C ASP A 197 1.73 -28.88 9.80
N MET A 198 0.40 -28.83 9.68
CA MET A 198 -0.45 -30.02 9.55
C MET A 198 -0.18 -30.77 8.24
N LEU A 199 0.05 -30.06 7.12
CA LEU A 199 0.43 -30.66 5.83
C LEU A 199 1.81 -31.33 5.90
N ALA A 200 2.77 -30.71 6.56
CA ALA A 200 4.13 -31.23 6.71
C ALA A 200 4.18 -32.53 7.57
N ASN A 201 3.21 -32.71 8.47
CA ASN A 201 3.09 -33.85 9.37
C ASN A 201 2.11 -34.94 8.87
N ASP A 202 1.56 -34.80 7.65
CA ASP A 202 0.52 -35.69 7.10
C ASP A 202 -0.73 -35.80 7.99
N GLU A 203 -1.06 -34.73 8.74
CA GLU A 203 -2.20 -34.70 9.69
C GLU A 203 -3.54 -34.34 9.02
N ILE A 204 -3.54 -34.01 7.71
CA ILE A 204 -4.74 -33.61 6.97
C ILE A 204 -5.29 -34.81 6.21
N PRO A 205 -6.52 -35.26 6.53
CA PRO A 205 -7.20 -36.32 5.77
C PRO A 205 -7.40 -35.95 4.30
N ALA A 206 -7.31 -36.93 3.38
CA ALA A 206 -7.37 -36.66 1.94
C ALA A 206 -8.69 -35.97 1.50
N ASP A 207 -9.80 -36.26 2.18
CA ASP A 207 -11.11 -35.64 1.93
C ASP A 207 -11.17 -34.15 2.36
N GLN A 208 -10.28 -33.73 3.23
CA GLN A 208 -10.18 -32.31 3.69
C GLN A 208 -9.18 -31.48 2.92
N MET A 209 -8.35 -32.09 2.09
CA MET A 209 -7.27 -31.41 1.36
C MET A 209 -7.79 -30.20 0.53
N GLN A 210 -8.91 -30.38 -0.18
CA GLN A 210 -9.50 -29.30 -0.98
C GLN A 210 -10.01 -28.14 -0.12
N MET A 211 -10.56 -28.42 1.06
CA MET A 211 -10.99 -27.39 2.00
C MET A 211 -9.79 -26.59 2.52
N VAL A 212 -8.71 -27.29 2.88
CA VAL A 212 -7.47 -26.67 3.35
C VAL A 212 -6.85 -25.78 2.26
N ALA A 213 -6.76 -26.29 1.02
CA ALA A 213 -6.26 -25.51 -0.11
C ALA A 213 -7.06 -24.23 -0.33
N ARG A 214 -8.40 -24.29 -0.25
CA ARG A 214 -9.26 -23.09 -0.34
C ARG A 214 -9.02 -22.10 0.81
N ARG A 215 -8.79 -22.59 2.02
CA ARG A 215 -8.50 -21.73 3.17
C ARG A 215 -7.14 -21.07 3.05
N LEU A 216 -6.13 -21.79 2.58
CA LEU A 216 -4.80 -21.22 2.31
C LEU A 216 -4.87 -20.11 1.25
N ALA A 217 -5.59 -20.36 0.13
CA ALA A 217 -5.81 -19.35 -0.91
C ALA A 217 -6.49 -18.08 -0.35
N LEU A 218 -7.53 -18.22 0.47
CA LEU A 218 -8.23 -17.11 1.08
C LEU A 218 -7.31 -16.27 2.01
N GLN A 219 -6.44 -16.94 2.79
CA GLN A 219 -5.50 -16.23 3.65
C GLN A 219 -4.43 -15.49 2.82
N SER A 220 -3.96 -16.09 1.72
CA SER A 220 -3.05 -15.43 0.78
C SER A 220 -3.68 -14.18 0.15
N GLU A 221 -4.93 -14.26 -0.31
CA GLU A 221 -5.67 -13.10 -0.83
C GLU A 221 -5.80 -11.99 0.24
N THR A 222 -6.03 -12.36 1.50
CA THR A 222 -6.10 -11.40 2.61
C THR A 222 -4.77 -10.68 2.82
N LEU A 223 -3.64 -11.41 2.77
CA LEU A 223 -2.31 -10.82 2.90
C LEU A 223 -1.96 -9.89 1.73
N MET A 224 -2.28 -10.30 0.49
CA MET A 224 -2.09 -9.43 -0.68
C MET A 224 -2.89 -8.14 -0.54
N ARG A 225 -4.15 -8.21 -0.11
CA ARG A 225 -4.97 -7.02 0.11
C ARG A 225 -4.37 -6.08 1.17
N VAL A 226 -3.84 -6.61 2.29
CA VAL A 226 -3.15 -5.78 3.29
C VAL A 226 -1.92 -5.10 2.69
N ALA A 227 -1.14 -5.80 1.87
CA ALA A 227 0.01 -5.23 1.16
C ALA A 227 -0.43 -4.08 0.22
N ASP A 228 -1.47 -4.30 -0.58
CA ASP A 228 -2.03 -3.27 -1.48
C ASP A 228 -2.50 -2.04 -0.71
N GLN A 229 -3.19 -2.21 0.42
CA GLN A 229 -3.64 -1.12 1.28
C GLN A 229 -2.46 -0.31 1.84
N VAL A 230 -1.39 -0.96 2.28
CA VAL A 230 -0.16 -0.30 2.76
C VAL A 230 0.49 0.50 1.63
N LEU A 231 0.59 -0.07 0.43
CA LEU A 231 1.13 0.60 -0.76
C LEU A 231 0.29 1.83 -1.14
N LEU A 232 -1.04 1.72 -1.15
CA LEU A 232 -1.93 2.83 -1.44
C LEU A 232 -1.79 3.94 -0.40
N LEU A 233 -1.73 3.59 0.89
CA LEU A 233 -1.52 4.55 1.98
C LEU A 233 -0.18 5.27 1.88
N SER A 234 0.86 4.60 1.39
CA SER A 234 2.18 5.20 1.17
C SER A 234 2.21 6.22 0.02
N ARG A 235 1.28 6.09 -0.94
CA ARG A 235 1.13 6.99 -2.11
C ARG A 235 0.20 8.17 -1.84
N LEU A 236 -0.53 8.19 -0.73
CA LEU A 236 -1.44 9.28 -0.42
C LEU A 236 -0.67 10.59 -0.25
N PRO A 237 -1.03 11.66 -0.97
CA PRO A 237 -0.42 12.95 -0.80
C PRO A 237 -0.70 13.50 0.61
N LEU A 238 0.26 14.21 1.17
CA LEU A 238 0.11 14.87 2.48
C LEU A 238 -0.72 16.15 2.41
N GLU A 239 -0.82 16.75 1.23
CA GLU A 239 -1.61 17.94 0.94
C GLU A 239 -2.54 17.66 -0.24
N LEU A 240 -3.62 18.45 -0.36
CA LEU A 240 -4.60 18.38 -1.46
C LEU A 240 -3.94 18.79 -2.79
N ALA A 241 -3.25 17.84 -3.44
CA ALA A 241 -2.44 18.10 -4.63
C ALA A 241 -2.99 17.42 -5.91
N PHE A 242 -4.24 16.96 -5.91
CA PHE A 242 -4.82 16.35 -7.10
C PHE A 242 -5.15 17.40 -8.17
N THR A 243 -4.65 17.16 -9.38
CA THR A 243 -4.82 18.04 -10.55
C THR A 243 -5.64 17.39 -11.66
N VAL A 244 -6.06 16.12 -11.48
CA VAL A 244 -6.83 15.37 -12.47
C VAL A 244 -8.31 15.37 -12.07
N ARG A 245 -9.20 15.62 -13.03
CA ARG A 245 -10.66 15.51 -12.84
C ARG A 245 -11.09 14.06 -13.06
N ILE A 246 -11.80 13.50 -12.10
CA ILE A 246 -12.28 12.12 -12.09
C ILE A 246 -13.78 12.10 -12.02
N SER A 247 -14.43 11.39 -12.98
CA SER A 247 -15.86 11.14 -12.92
C SER A 247 -16.18 10.13 -11.82
N LEU A 248 -16.90 10.58 -10.78
CA LEU A 248 -17.34 9.67 -9.71
C LEU A 248 -18.34 8.62 -10.22
N GLY A 249 -19.16 8.97 -11.22
CA GLY A 249 -20.06 8.00 -11.87
C GLY A 249 -19.29 6.83 -12.47
N ALA A 250 -18.22 7.11 -13.23
CA ALA A 250 -17.38 6.08 -13.83
C ALA A 250 -16.70 5.17 -12.77
N VAL A 251 -16.21 5.76 -11.66
CA VAL A 251 -15.63 4.99 -10.54
C VAL A 251 -16.65 4.04 -9.94
N VAL A 252 -17.88 4.52 -9.71
CA VAL A 252 -18.96 3.71 -9.12
C VAL A 252 -19.40 2.59 -10.07
N GLU A 253 -19.54 2.88 -11.35
CA GLU A 253 -19.92 1.88 -12.37
C GLU A 253 -18.84 0.79 -12.51
N SER A 254 -17.57 1.18 -12.57
CA SER A 254 -16.42 0.25 -12.60
C SER A 254 -16.44 -0.69 -11.41
N ALA A 255 -16.57 -0.16 -10.19
CA ALA A 255 -16.65 -0.96 -8.97
C ALA A 255 -17.89 -1.88 -8.96
N ALA A 256 -19.05 -1.36 -9.34
CA ALA A 256 -20.28 -2.16 -9.42
C ALA A 256 -20.14 -3.33 -10.42
N GLN A 257 -19.50 -3.12 -11.55
CA GLN A 257 -19.25 -4.16 -12.54
C GLN A 257 -18.31 -5.25 -12.01
N ARG A 258 -17.21 -4.87 -11.37
CA ARG A 258 -16.25 -5.84 -10.78
C ARG A 258 -16.88 -6.73 -9.74
N ILE A 259 -17.82 -6.19 -8.94
CA ILE A 259 -18.36 -6.90 -7.77
C ILE A 259 -19.65 -7.68 -8.08
N ARG A 260 -20.33 -7.40 -9.18
CA ARG A 260 -21.67 -7.92 -9.54
C ARG A 260 -21.76 -9.46 -9.45
N ASP A 261 -20.80 -10.16 -10.05
CA ASP A 261 -20.79 -11.64 -10.05
C ASP A 261 -20.53 -12.20 -8.64
N ARG A 262 -19.73 -11.52 -7.85
CA ARG A 262 -19.45 -11.92 -6.47
C ARG A 262 -20.67 -11.72 -5.57
N MET A 263 -21.40 -10.61 -5.74
CA MET A 263 -22.65 -10.31 -5.05
C MET A 263 -23.72 -11.37 -5.41
N SER A 264 -23.91 -11.66 -6.70
CA SER A 264 -24.86 -12.67 -7.16
C SER A 264 -24.56 -14.05 -6.59
N ARG A 265 -23.29 -14.48 -6.58
CA ARG A 265 -22.88 -15.76 -5.99
C ARG A 265 -23.08 -15.80 -4.46
N ALA A 266 -23.04 -14.67 -3.80
CA ALA A 266 -23.33 -14.54 -2.37
C ALA A 266 -24.83 -14.44 -2.06
N GLY A 267 -25.70 -14.45 -3.08
CA GLY A 267 -27.16 -14.31 -2.90
C GLY A 267 -27.59 -12.87 -2.62
N MET A 268 -26.75 -11.88 -2.89
CA MET A 268 -27.02 -10.46 -2.65
C MET A 268 -27.43 -9.75 -3.96
N GLU A 269 -28.49 -8.96 -3.90
CA GLU A 269 -28.90 -8.08 -5.02
C GLU A 269 -28.13 -6.76 -4.93
N LEU A 270 -27.39 -6.41 -5.99
CA LEU A 270 -26.71 -5.12 -6.09
C LEU A 270 -27.61 -4.11 -6.82
N ARG A 271 -28.03 -3.06 -6.12
CA ARG A 271 -28.81 -1.94 -6.66
C ARG A 271 -27.90 -0.73 -6.84
N LEU A 272 -27.80 -0.27 -8.10
CA LEU A 272 -27.02 0.90 -8.47
C LEU A 272 -27.98 2.08 -8.72
N GLN A 273 -27.67 3.24 -8.09
CA GLN A 273 -28.43 4.48 -8.29
C GLN A 273 -27.47 5.67 -8.41
N LEU A 274 -27.36 6.21 -9.60
CA LEU A 274 -26.60 7.41 -9.91
C LEU A 274 -27.56 8.56 -10.12
N ASP A 275 -27.74 9.38 -9.09
CA ASP A 275 -28.69 10.51 -9.12
C ASP A 275 -28.09 11.73 -9.83
N THR A 276 -26.80 11.72 -10.10
CA THR A 276 -26.06 12.86 -10.67
C THR A 276 -24.78 12.40 -11.32
N GLU A 277 -24.32 13.17 -12.28
CA GLU A 277 -22.96 13.09 -12.83
C GLU A 277 -22.11 14.19 -12.20
N VAL A 278 -20.93 13.84 -11.73
CA VAL A 278 -20.02 14.78 -11.11
C VAL A 278 -18.57 14.37 -11.27
N ASP A 279 -17.75 15.37 -11.51
CA ASP A 279 -16.29 15.26 -11.42
C ASP A 279 -15.80 15.79 -10.08
N VAL A 280 -14.78 15.12 -9.55
CA VAL A 280 -13.99 15.55 -8.40
C VAL A 280 -12.53 15.68 -8.80
N TRP A 281 -11.76 16.48 -8.06
CA TRP A 281 -10.31 16.47 -8.17
C TRP A 281 -9.78 15.26 -7.40
N GLY A 282 -9.03 14.36 -8.05
CA GLY A 282 -8.61 13.16 -7.35
C GLY A 282 -7.72 12.21 -8.16
N ASP A 283 -7.56 11.03 -7.58
CA ASP A 283 -6.95 9.85 -8.17
C ASP A 283 -7.99 8.72 -8.24
N ALA A 284 -8.27 8.24 -9.45
CA ALA A 284 -9.27 7.20 -9.69
C ALA A 284 -8.94 5.91 -8.93
N THR A 285 -7.66 5.52 -8.88
CA THR A 285 -7.20 4.30 -8.21
C THR A 285 -7.48 4.36 -6.70
N LEU A 286 -7.21 5.52 -6.08
CA LEU A 286 -7.47 5.73 -4.65
C LEU A 286 -8.98 5.74 -4.35
N LEU A 287 -9.79 6.38 -5.21
CA LEU A 287 -11.25 6.42 -5.05
C LEU A 287 -11.87 5.03 -5.26
N GLU A 288 -11.40 4.27 -6.25
CA GLU A 288 -11.80 2.87 -6.44
C GLU A 288 -11.44 2.01 -5.23
N ALA A 289 -10.22 2.14 -4.70
CA ALA A 289 -9.79 1.41 -3.52
C ALA A 289 -10.65 1.75 -2.29
N ALA A 290 -10.97 3.03 -2.09
CA ALA A 290 -11.87 3.43 -1.00
C ALA A 290 -13.26 2.81 -1.13
N LEU A 291 -13.82 2.76 -2.35
CA LEU A 291 -15.10 2.12 -2.61
C LEU A 291 -15.04 0.60 -2.43
N ASP A 292 -13.95 -0.02 -2.88
CA ASP A 292 -13.72 -1.46 -2.71
C ASP A 292 -13.64 -1.84 -1.21
N GLU A 293 -13.09 -0.96 -0.34
CA GLU A 293 -13.10 -1.18 1.11
C GLU A 293 -14.52 -1.09 1.70
N MET A 294 -15.34 -0.13 1.25
CA MET A 294 -16.75 -0.06 1.69
C MET A 294 -17.51 -1.34 1.30
N LEU A 295 -17.32 -1.82 0.07
CA LEU A 295 -17.95 -3.04 -0.45
C LEU A 295 -17.39 -4.30 0.21
N HIS A 296 -16.09 -4.35 0.51
CA HIS A 296 -15.48 -5.46 1.23
C HIS A 296 -16.06 -5.61 2.64
N ASN A 297 -16.33 -4.50 3.33
CA ASN A 297 -16.97 -4.53 4.65
C ASN A 297 -18.33 -5.20 4.62
N VAL A 298 -19.12 -5.02 3.54
CA VAL A 298 -20.39 -5.73 3.36
C VAL A 298 -20.15 -7.25 3.34
N PHE A 299 -19.22 -7.75 2.51
CA PHE A 299 -18.93 -9.19 2.44
C PHE A 299 -18.41 -9.77 3.75
N LYS A 300 -17.61 -8.99 4.48
CA LYS A 300 -16.99 -9.45 5.72
C LYS A 300 -17.99 -9.47 6.89
N HIS A 301 -18.86 -8.46 6.97
CA HIS A 301 -19.66 -8.22 8.16
C HIS A 301 -21.17 -8.33 7.95
N ALA A 302 -21.65 -8.26 6.71
CA ALA A 302 -23.08 -8.30 6.37
C ALA A 302 -23.45 -9.56 5.56
N ARG A 303 -22.93 -10.73 5.95
CA ARG A 303 -23.16 -12.00 5.22
C ARG A 303 -24.62 -12.42 5.09
N SER A 304 -25.49 -11.92 5.96
CA SER A 304 -26.94 -12.12 5.91
C SER A 304 -27.67 -11.07 5.10
N ALA A 305 -26.97 -10.07 4.55
CA ALA A 305 -27.57 -9.07 3.69
C ALA A 305 -28.13 -9.69 2.41
N THR A 306 -29.29 -9.21 2.01
CA THR A 306 -29.95 -9.60 0.75
C THR A 306 -29.88 -8.52 -0.31
N VAL A 307 -29.76 -7.27 0.10
CA VAL A 307 -29.69 -6.10 -0.77
C VAL A 307 -28.51 -5.22 -0.40
N VAL A 308 -27.73 -4.85 -1.39
CA VAL A 308 -26.67 -3.86 -1.28
C VAL A 308 -26.97 -2.73 -2.24
N GLN A 309 -27.09 -1.50 -1.72
CA GLN A 309 -27.32 -0.30 -2.53
C GLN A 309 -26.02 0.49 -2.65
N LEU A 310 -25.67 0.80 -3.88
CA LEU A 310 -24.57 1.68 -4.23
C LEU A 310 -25.16 2.93 -4.88
N ARG A 311 -24.99 4.09 -4.22
CA ARG A 311 -25.63 5.32 -4.65
C ARG A 311 -24.66 6.49 -4.70
N LEU A 312 -24.78 7.32 -5.74
CA LEU A 312 -24.12 8.61 -5.85
C LEU A 312 -25.18 9.70 -5.88
N ARG A 313 -25.10 10.65 -4.94
CA ARG A 313 -26.05 11.77 -4.85
C ARG A 313 -25.35 13.08 -4.50
N GLN A 314 -25.96 14.18 -4.89
CA GLN A 314 -25.58 15.51 -4.44
C GLN A 314 -26.11 15.80 -3.02
N THR A 315 -25.33 16.56 -2.27
CA THR A 315 -25.72 17.13 -0.96
C THR A 315 -25.65 18.67 -1.02
N SER A 316 -25.88 19.34 0.10
CA SER A 316 -25.73 20.79 0.19
C SER A 316 -24.28 21.24 -0.02
N GLY A 317 -24.07 22.45 -0.55
CA GLY A 317 -22.75 23.07 -0.61
C GLY A 317 -21.79 22.47 -1.66
N ASN A 318 -22.32 22.07 -2.82
CA ASN A 318 -21.53 21.51 -3.93
C ASN A 318 -20.69 20.30 -3.51
N ARG A 319 -21.23 19.46 -2.64
CA ARG A 319 -20.63 18.20 -2.18
C ARG A 319 -21.44 17.01 -2.68
N TYR A 320 -20.77 15.89 -2.82
CA TYR A 320 -21.34 14.66 -3.36
C TYR A 320 -21.04 13.51 -2.42
N GLN A 321 -22.02 12.63 -2.23
CA GLN A 321 -21.91 11.45 -1.39
C GLN A 321 -22.00 10.20 -2.23
N LEU A 322 -20.97 9.38 -2.11
CA LEU A 322 -20.94 8.00 -2.52
C LEU A 322 -21.37 7.17 -1.30
N ILE A 323 -22.38 6.33 -1.45
CA ILE A 323 -23.06 5.62 -0.37
C ILE A 323 -23.08 4.13 -0.69
N VAL A 324 -22.62 3.32 0.26
CA VAL A 324 -22.80 1.86 0.24
C VAL A 324 -23.68 1.48 1.44
N LYS A 325 -24.85 0.93 1.16
CA LYS A 325 -25.82 0.53 2.18
C LYS A 325 -26.12 -0.96 2.05
N ASP A 326 -26.07 -1.68 3.14
CA ASP A 326 -26.54 -3.06 3.28
C ASP A 326 -27.76 -3.16 4.21
N ASP A 327 -28.50 -4.25 4.09
CA ASP A 327 -29.59 -4.66 4.98
C ASP A 327 -29.16 -5.78 5.93
N GLY A 328 -27.87 -5.87 6.26
CA GLY A 328 -27.30 -6.87 7.13
C GLY A 328 -27.59 -6.70 8.62
N PRO A 329 -26.80 -7.33 9.49
CA PRO A 329 -27.07 -7.32 10.94
C PRO A 329 -26.86 -5.97 11.61
N GLY A 330 -26.16 -5.03 10.97
CA GLY A 330 -25.79 -3.76 11.55
C GLY A 330 -24.79 -3.89 12.71
N MET A 331 -24.60 -2.79 13.43
CA MET A 331 -23.68 -2.67 14.56
C MET A 331 -24.33 -1.89 15.71
N SER A 332 -23.91 -2.19 16.96
CA SER A 332 -24.23 -1.37 18.13
C SER A 332 -23.59 0.01 18.06
N ALA A 333 -24.15 0.99 18.78
CA ALA A 333 -23.64 2.35 18.82
C ALA A 333 -22.17 2.41 19.30
N ASP A 334 -21.85 1.66 20.37
CA ASP A 334 -20.49 1.63 20.93
C ASP A 334 -19.46 1.13 19.89
N ARG A 335 -19.81 0.08 19.13
CA ARG A 335 -18.92 -0.44 18.08
C ARG A 335 -18.77 0.55 16.91
N LEU A 336 -19.81 1.27 16.56
CA LEU A 336 -19.77 2.28 15.51
C LEU A 336 -18.88 3.46 15.92
N GLU A 337 -18.94 3.90 17.17
CA GLU A 337 -18.09 4.94 17.74
C GLU A 337 -16.62 4.50 17.76
N ASP A 338 -16.34 3.25 18.14
CA ASP A 338 -15.00 2.65 18.10
C ASP A 338 -14.40 2.63 16.69
N LEU A 339 -15.22 2.43 15.65
CA LEU A 339 -14.73 2.34 14.26
C LEU A 339 -14.43 3.69 13.62
N PHE A 340 -15.21 4.73 13.93
CA PHE A 340 -15.14 6.06 13.30
C PHE A 340 -14.87 7.19 14.29
N GLY A 341 -14.68 6.87 15.57
CA GLY A 341 -14.33 7.84 16.60
C GLY A 341 -13.03 8.61 16.28
N PRO A 342 -12.79 9.75 16.96
CA PRO A 342 -11.58 10.52 16.72
C PRO A 342 -10.36 9.65 16.99
N LEU A 343 -9.43 9.60 16.01
CA LEU A 343 -8.12 8.98 16.21
C LEU A 343 -7.42 9.72 17.35
N VAL A 344 -7.40 9.11 18.53
CA VAL A 344 -6.46 9.53 19.57
C VAL A 344 -5.08 9.22 19.05
N VAL A 345 -4.23 10.23 19.04
CA VAL A 345 -2.93 10.34 18.35
C VAL A 345 -2.02 9.18 18.64
N ASP A 346 -2.13 8.15 19.14
CA ASP A 346 -1.30 6.94 19.26
C ASP A 346 -2.12 5.64 19.46
N GLN A 347 -3.45 5.70 19.32
CA GLN A 347 -4.29 4.51 19.43
C GLN A 347 -5.28 4.49 18.28
N PRO A 348 -5.17 3.57 17.29
CA PRO A 348 -6.28 3.28 16.40
C PRO A 348 -7.49 2.90 17.24
N ALA A 349 -8.67 3.37 16.82
CA ALA A 349 -9.92 3.00 17.46
C ALA A 349 -10.02 1.47 17.56
N ARG A 350 -10.49 0.94 18.67
CA ARG A 350 -10.61 -0.50 18.88
C ARG A 350 -11.49 -1.10 17.79
N GLY A 351 -10.91 -2.03 17.00
CA GLY A 351 -11.63 -2.70 15.90
C GLY A 351 -11.58 -1.97 14.55
N GLN A 352 -10.91 -0.82 14.44
CA GLN A 352 -10.64 -0.18 13.17
C GLN A 352 -9.54 -0.96 12.43
N GLY A 353 -9.89 -1.55 11.28
CA GLY A 353 -8.95 -2.20 10.38
C GLY A 353 -8.30 -1.22 9.41
N LEU A 354 -7.28 -1.70 8.71
CA LEU A 354 -6.52 -0.93 7.71
C LEU A 354 -7.42 -0.40 6.59
N GLY A 355 -8.47 -1.16 6.20
CA GLY A 355 -9.42 -0.76 5.16
C GLY A 355 -10.23 0.50 5.51
N LEU A 356 -10.75 0.60 6.74
CA LEU A 356 -11.46 1.81 7.19
C LEU A 356 -10.51 2.99 7.36
N TYR A 357 -9.29 2.72 7.78
CA TYR A 357 -8.24 3.73 7.84
C TYR A 357 -7.92 4.26 6.44
N LEU A 358 -7.75 3.37 5.45
CA LEU A 358 -7.54 3.75 4.03
C LEU A 358 -8.71 4.60 3.51
N LEU A 359 -9.95 4.15 3.69
CA LEU A 359 -11.17 4.88 3.30
C LEU A 359 -11.15 6.31 3.83
N ARG A 360 -10.85 6.49 5.12
CA ARG A 360 -10.78 7.79 5.77
C ARG A 360 -9.66 8.65 5.20
N ARG A 361 -8.45 8.09 5.03
CA ARG A 361 -7.29 8.81 4.50
C ARG A 361 -7.49 9.24 3.05
N VAL A 362 -8.11 8.38 2.23
CA VAL A 362 -8.48 8.73 0.85
C VAL A 362 -9.49 9.87 0.84
N ALA A 363 -10.54 9.81 1.68
CA ALA A 363 -11.51 10.89 1.80
C ALA A 363 -10.85 12.22 2.16
N GLU A 364 -10.00 12.23 3.20
CA GLU A 364 -9.27 13.42 3.67
C GLU A 364 -8.34 13.99 2.58
N ALA A 365 -7.60 13.13 1.87
CA ALA A 365 -6.72 13.55 0.78
C ALA A 365 -7.48 14.21 -0.39
N HIS A 366 -8.75 13.85 -0.58
CA HIS A 366 -9.65 14.45 -1.58
C HIS A 366 -10.48 15.65 -1.04
N GLY A 367 -10.15 16.18 0.15
CA GLY A 367 -10.89 17.29 0.78
C GLY A 367 -12.27 16.92 1.27
N GLY A 368 -12.52 15.64 1.46
CA GLY A 368 -13.77 15.06 1.89
C GLY A 368 -13.72 14.48 3.29
N ARG A 369 -14.69 13.61 3.59
CA ARG A 369 -14.80 12.85 4.82
C ARG A 369 -15.49 11.51 4.59
N ALA A 370 -15.20 10.52 5.43
CA ALA A 370 -15.89 9.24 5.45
C ALA A 370 -16.44 8.94 6.85
N TRP A 371 -17.62 8.34 6.89
CA TRP A 371 -18.28 7.89 8.12
C TRP A 371 -19.26 6.77 7.82
N ALA A 372 -19.83 6.18 8.86
CA ALA A 372 -20.92 5.23 8.72
C ALA A 372 -22.06 5.55 9.69
N ASN A 373 -23.25 5.08 9.32
CA ASN A 373 -24.41 4.98 10.18
C ASN A 373 -24.83 3.51 10.23
N SER A 374 -25.09 2.99 11.41
CA SER A 374 -25.55 1.62 11.59
C SER A 374 -26.56 1.52 12.70
N LEU A 375 -27.48 0.59 12.54
CA LEU A 375 -28.44 0.23 13.57
C LEU A 375 -28.55 -1.28 13.60
N GLU A 376 -28.42 -1.87 14.78
CA GLU A 376 -28.49 -3.31 14.97
C GLU A 376 -29.80 -3.87 14.42
N GLY A 377 -29.72 -4.92 13.62
CA GLY A 377 -30.85 -5.52 12.89
C GLY A 377 -31.37 -4.73 11.69
N LYS A 378 -30.74 -3.60 11.30
CA LYS A 378 -31.17 -2.74 10.19
C LYS A 378 -30.13 -2.51 9.11
N GLY A 379 -28.91 -3.05 9.30
CA GLY A 379 -27.79 -2.90 8.38
C GLY A 379 -26.92 -1.70 8.65
N THR A 380 -25.96 -1.48 7.75
CA THR A 380 -24.97 -0.41 7.82
C THR A 380 -25.01 0.43 6.55
N THR A 381 -24.70 1.70 6.70
CA THR A 381 -24.54 2.63 5.58
C THR A 381 -23.22 3.35 5.73
N PHE A 382 -22.31 3.12 4.80
CA PHE A 382 -21.03 3.84 4.68
C PHE A 382 -21.21 5.02 3.74
N TYR A 383 -20.54 6.12 4.06
CA TYR A 383 -20.56 7.36 3.31
C TYR A 383 -19.13 7.81 3.01
N LEU A 384 -18.88 8.19 1.76
CA LEU A 384 -17.72 8.94 1.31
C LEU A 384 -18.23 10.25 0.71
N GLU A 385 -17.93 11.39 1.34
CA GLU A 385 -18.37 12.70 0.87
C GLU A 385 -17.18 13.48 0.35
N LEU A 386 -17.29 14.00 -0.87
CA LEU A 386 -16.24 14.71 -1.60
C LEU A 386 -16.75 16.05 -2.12
N PRO A 387 -15.90 17.09 -2.23
CA PRO A 387 -16.23 18.32 -2.94
C PRO A 387 -16.22 18.07 -4.46
N ALA A 388 -17.13 18.73 -5.19
CA ALA A 388 -17.06 18.73 -6.66
C ALA A 388 -15.81 19.46 -7.16
N ALA A 389 -15.35 19.08 -8.34
CA ALA A 389 -14.38 19.88 -9.08
C ALA A 389 -15.06 21.18 -9.52
N SER A 390 -14.75 22.30 -8.85
CA SER A 390 -15.29 23.62 -9.20
C SER A 390 -14.43 24.29 -10.27
N PRO A 391 -15.05 24.98 -11.26
CA PRO A 391 -14.29 25.78 -12.23
C PRO A 391 -13.42 26.86 -11.61
N ASP A 392 -13.83 27.41 -10.46
CA ASP A 392 -13.07 28.43 -9.72
C ASP A 392 -11.81 27.88 -9.04
N GLY A 393 -11.76 26.57 -8.83
CA GLY A 393 -10.57 25.85 -8.33
C GLY A 393 -9.47 25.68 -9.39
N ASP A 394 -9.81 25.78 -10.68
CA ASP A 394 -8.86 25.64 -11.80
C ASP A 394 -7.82 26.77 -11.80
N SER A 395 -8.22 28.02 -11.50
CA SER A 395 -7.33 29.17 -11.48
C SER A 395 -6.35 29.17 -10.30
N ALA A 396 -6.79 28.72 -9.13
CA ALA A 396 -5.94 28.66 -7.94
C ALA A 396 -4.93 27.49 -7.99
N ARG A 397 -5.29 26.39 -8.63
CA ARG A 397 -4.42 25.19 -8.77
C ARG A 397 -3.49 25.27 -9.96
N ALA A 398 -3.89 25.94 -11.05
CA ALA A 398 -3.01 26.27 -12.17
C ALA A 398 -1.88 27.22 -11.77
N SER A 399 -2.11 28.13 -10.84
CA SER A 399 -1.09 29.07 -10.33
C SER A 399 -0.04 28.38 -9.44
N THR A 400 -0.38 27.33 -8.73
CA THR A 400 0.58 26.52 -7.96
C THR A 400 1.42 25.60 -8.86
N ALA A 401 0.89 25.15 -10.00
CA ALA A 401 1.64 24.36 -10.98
C ALA A 401 2.62 25.20 -11.80
N THR A 402 2.31 26.49 -12.02
CA THR A 402 3.17 27.41 -12.81
C THR A 402 4.26 28.09 -11.95
N GLY A 403 4.13 28.10 -10.63
CA GLY A 403 5.14 28.63 -9.70
C GLY A 403 6.32 27.69 -9.43
N ALA A 404 6.30 26.47 -9.95
CA ALA A 404 7.37 25.48 -9.82
C ALA A 404 8.36 25.48 -11.01
N THR A 405 8.22 26.39 -11.96
CA THR A 405 9.06 26.50 -13.17
C THR A 405 9.67 27.91 -13.35
N ALA A 406 9.99 28.61 -12.26
CA ALA A 406 10.76 29.84 -12.32
C ALA A 406 11.96 29.77 -11.38
#